data_db36b49b7630a198dec9e9f0fd4f6b95
#
_entry.id   db36b49b7630a198dec9e9f0fd4f6b95
#
_cell.length_a   1.000
_cell.length_b   1.000
_cell.length_c   1.000
_cell.angle_alpha   90.00
_cell.angle_beta   90.00
_cell.angle_gamma   90.00
#
_symmetry.space_group_name_H-M   'P 1'
#
loop_
_entity.id
_entity.type
_entity.pdbx_description
1 polymer ?
#
loop_
_entity_poly.entity_id
_entity_poly.type
_entity_poly.pdbx_seq_one_letter_code
_entity_poly.pdbx_strand_id
1 'polypeptide(L)'
;MKKKSIAIIIVMMILINLPNFGGVKAANVSAQAYCIMEAGSNRVLYSSNMNEKLPMASTTKVMTAVLALEKGSLNDVIEIKKEWTGIEGTSIYLKEGEKLTLEDLLHGMMLVSGNDAAVSIACYIGGSIDNFAKMMNKKAKELGMKNTHFTNPNGLPDDDHYTTAYDFTLLASYAMKNENFVKIINDEKWSMPYEGKANQRTLYNKNKLLKSYEGANGVKTGFTKKARKCFVLAAKRNNMQVVGVLLHTENHYEESKMFLDMAFNNFTLKKVIEKGDYVKTVPMKGSKNGIIKLSAGSDVYFPLKSDEIADVKYKKVYNSGSDNYIADYSIKAGDETYNYSEELSVKKEDKGTFYNFKNLFKKFTNLIP
;
A
#
# COMPACT_ATOMS: atom_id res chain seq x y z
N MET A 1 -50.68 -25.99 39.42
CA MET A 1 -50.04 -26.53 38.21
C MET A 1 -50.00 -25.58 37.00
N LYS A 2 -50.88 -24.58 36.88
CA LYS A 2 -50.94 -23.67 35.68
C LYS A 2 -49.80 -22.60 35.59
N LYS A 3 -49.15 -22.21 36.71
CA LYS A 3 -48.06 -21.19 36.67
C LYS A 3 -46.67 -21.72 36.23
N LYS A 4 -46.37 -23.02 36.39
CA LYS A 4 -45.11 -23.61 35.94
C LYS A 4 -45.07 -23.88 34.43
N SER A 5 -46.23 -24.14 33.82
CA SER A 5 -46.33 -24.37 32.36
C SER A 5 -46.15 -23.08 31.55
N ILE A 6 -46.54 -21.91 32.07
CA ILE A 6 -46.38 -20.61 31.39
C ILE A 6 -44.91 -20.15 31.39
N ALA A 7 -44.18 -20.43 32.49
CA ALA A 7 -42.75 -20.08 32.55
C ALA A 7 -41.90 -20.90 31.56
N ILE A 8 -42.26 -22.18 31.34
CA ILE A 8 -41.54 -23.02 30.37
C ILE A 8 -41.81 -22.59 28.93
N ILE A 9 -43.05 -22.13 28.62
CA ILE A 9 -43.39 -21.63 27.28
C ILE A 9 -42.70 -20.30 26.97
N ILE A 10 -42.52 -19.39 27.94
CA ILE A 10 -41.79 -18.13 27.77
C ILE A 10 -40.31 -18.39 27.59
N VAL A 11 -39.71 -19.34 28.30
CA VAL A 11 -38.30 -19.72 28.10
C VAL A 11 -38.07 -20.39 26.74
N MET A 12 -39.03 -21.19 26.26
CA MET A 12 -38.97 -21.77 24.91
C MET A 12 -39.15 -20.72 23.79
N MET A 13 -39.99 -19.68 24.00
CA MET A 13 -40.12 -18.59 23.01
C MET A 13 -38.86 -17.66 22.94
N ILE A 14 -38.13 -17.53 24.03
CA ILE A 14 -36.87 -16.75 24.04
C ILE A 14 -35.73 -17.51 23.32
N LEU A 15 -35.76 -18.84 23.32
CA LEU A 15 -34.76 -19.65 22.61
C LEU A 15 -34.97 -19.71 21.08
N ILE A 16 -36.15 -19.31 20.57
CA ILE A 16 -36.43 -19.31 19.11
C ILE A 16 -36.00 -18.02 18.41
N ASN A 17 -35.65 -16.96 19.17
CA ASN A 17 -35.16 -15.69 18.64
C ASN A 17 -33.65 -15.45 18.84
N LEU A 18 -32.87 -16.50 18.96
CA LEU A 18 -31.43 -16.35 18.74
C LEU A 18 -31.25 -16.02 17.26
N PRO A 19 -30.62 -14.86 16.91
CA PRO A 19 -30.27 -14.61 15.53
C PRO A 19 -29.42 -15.80 15.09
N ASN A 20 -29.85 -16.47 14.03
CA ASN A 20 -28.98 -17.39 13.31
C ASN A 20 -27.72 -16.57 12.93
N PHE A 21 -26.69 -16.68 13.73
CA PHE A 21 -25.34 -16.42 13.26
C PHE A 21 -25.08 -17.47 12.19
N GLY A 22 -25.62 -17.23 11.01
CA GLY A 22 -25.25 -17.96 9.82
C GLY A 22 -23.75 -17.88 9.76
N GLY A 23 -23.08 -18.98 10.08
CA GLY A 23 -21.67 -19.10 9.83
C GLY A 23 -21.48 -18.64 8.40
N VAL A 24 -20.69 -17.59 8.18
CA VAL A 24 -20.28 -17.17 6.85
C VAL A 24 -19.65 -18.43 6.25
N LYS A 25 -20.40 -19.11 5.33
CA LYS A 25 -19.82 -20.20 4.55
C LYS A 25 -18.52 -19.62 4.01
N ALA A 26 -17.39 -20.23 4.37
CA ALA A 26 -16.11 -19.86 3.80
C ALA A 26 -16.31 -19.84 2.30
N ALA A 27 -16.36 -18.65 1.72
CA ALA A 27 -16.49 -18.49 0.28
C ALA A 27 -15.32 -19.27 -0.32
N ASN A 28 -15.59 -20.18 -1.26
CA ASN A 28 -14.55 -20.91 -1.95
C ASN A 28 -13.72 -19.88 -2.73
N VAL A 29 -12.63 -19.41 -2.15
CA VAL A 29 -11.66 -18.53 -2.81
C VAL A 29 -10.88 -19.41 -3.78
N SER A 30 -10.92 -19.06 -5.07
CA SER A 30 -10.22 -19.81 -6.11
C SER A 30 -8.76 -19.35 -6.26
N ALA A 31 -8.40 -18.20 -5.67
CA ALA A 31 -7.02 -17.71 -5.69
C ALA A 31 -6.09 -18.68 -4.94
N GLN A 32 -5.02 -19.14 -5.61
CA GLN A 32 -4.00 -20.00 -5.01
C GLN A 32 -3.25 -19.28 -3.88
N ALA A 33 -2.97 -17.99 -4.07
CA ALA A 33 -2.39 -17.14 -3.05
C ALA A 33 -3.05 -15.74 -3.08
N TYR A 34 -3.26 -15.18 -1.89
CA TYR A 34 -3.73 -13.80 -1.77
C TYR A 34 -3.20 -13.11 -0.51
N CYS A 35 -3.14 -11.79 -0.60
CA CYS A 35 -2.85 -10.91 0.53
C CYS A 35 -3.65 -9.62 0.38
N ILE A 36 -4.37 -9.24 1.43
CA ILE A 36 -5.16 -8.00 1.51
C ILE A 36 -4.62 -7.20 2.68
N MET A 37 -4.27 -5.93 2.45
CA MET A 37 -3.66 -5.04 3.43
C MET A 37 -4.39 -3.70 3.52
N GLU A 38 -4.29 -3.05 4.66
CA GLU A 38 -4.48 -1.60 4.74
C GLU A 38 -3.17 -0.91 4.34
N ALA A 39 -3.26 0.02 3.36
CA ALA A 39 -2.08 0.56 2.68
C ALA A 39 -1.24 1.55 3.54
N GLY A 40 -1.86 2.24 4.50
CA GLY A 40 -1.14 3.18 5.37
C GLY A 40 -0.21 2.48 6.34
N SER A 41 -0.74 1.45 7.00
CA SER A 41 -0.03 0.66 8.02
C SER A 41 0.69 -0.57 7.48
N ASN A 42 0.38 -1.02 6.27
CA ASN A 42 0.73 -2.33 5.74
C ASN A 42 0.26 -3.50 6.63
N ARG A 43 -0.79 -3.28 7.44
CA ARG A 43 -1.40 -4.37 8.20
C ARG A 43 -2.06 -5.37 7.24
N VAL A 44 -1.68 -6.65 7.37
CA VAL A 44 -2.38 -7.73 6.67
C VAL A 44 -3.74 -7.94 7.33
N LEU A 45 -4.80 -7.82 6.53
CA LEU A 45 -6.18 -8.02 6.99
C LEU A 45 -6.62 -9.46 6.73
N TYR A 46 -6.29 -9.97 5.54
CA TYR A 46 -6.59 -11.34 5.12
C TYR A 46 -5.48 -11.88 4.23
N SER A 47 -5.15 -13.15 4.38
CA SER A 47 -4.16 -13.80 3.53
C SER A 47 -4.33 -15.32 3.48
N SER A 48 -3.87 -15.93 2.39
CA SER A 48 -3.63 -17.36 2.29
C SER A 48 -2.46 -17.58 1.35
N ASN A 49 -1.57 -18.51 1.70
CA ASN A 49 -0.36 -18.83 0.93
C ASN A 49 0.43 -17.59 0.49
N MET A 50 0.37 -16.51 1.28
CA MET A 50 0.84 -15.18 0.87
C MET A 50 2.32 -15.10 0.53
N ASN A 51 3.12 -16.08 0.94
CA ASN A 51 4.57 -16.17 0.69
C ASN A 51 4.93 -17.17 -0.42
N GLU A 52 3.93 -17.79 -1.09
CA GLU A 52 4.15 -18.69 -2.20
C GLU A 52 4.64 -17.91 -3.44
N LYS A 53 5.72 -18.39 -4.06
CA LYS A 53 6.27 -17.79 -5.28
C LYS A 53 5.45 -18.20 -6.49
N LEU A 54 4.81 -17.25 -7.14
CA LEU A 54 3.95 -17.48 -8.29
C LEU A 54 4.23 -16.47 -9.41
N PRO A 55 3.99 -16.84 -10.68
CA PRO A 55 4.07 -15.93 -11.80
C PRO A 55 2.94 -14.89 -11.69
N MET A 56 3.24 -13.65 -12.05
CA MET A 56 2.36 -12.50 -11.80
C MET A 56 1.73 -11.90 -13.06
N ALA A 57 2.09 -12.38 -14.25
CA ALA A 57 1.61 -11.85 -15.53
C ALA A 57 1.74 -10.31 -15.63
N SER A 58 0.82 -9.66 -16.33
CA SER A 58 0.83 -8.19 -16.54
C SER A 58 0.61 -7.34 -15.28
N THR A 59 0.44 -7.93 -14.09
CA THR A 59 0.51 -7.13 -12.86
C THR A 59 1.90 -6.54 -12.66
N THR A 60 2.95 -7.15 -13.22
CA THR A 60 4.33 -6.63 -13.35
C THR A 60 4.39 -5.14 -13.69
N LYS A 61 3.47 -4.66 -14.53
CA LYS A 61 3.41 -3.28 -15.01
C LYS A 61 3.20 -2.24 -13.90
N VAL A 62 2.78 -2.68 -12.71
CA VAL A 62 2.74 -1.80 -11.51
C VAL A 62 4.15 -1.35 -11.14
N MET A 63 5.14 -2.26 -11.11
CA MET A 63 6.55 -1.91 -10.86
C MET A 63 7.10 -1.03 -11.98
N THR A 64 6.76 -1.31 -13.22
CA THR A 64 7.16 -0.50 -14.38
C THR A 64 6.64 0.93 -14.27
N ALA A 65 5.37 1.10 -13.87
CA ALA A 65 4.77 2.41 -13.66
C ALA A 65 5.40 3.17 -12.48
N VAL A 66 5.69 2.48 -11.38
CA VAL A 66 6.38 3.07 -10.21
C VAL A 66 7.73 3.65 -10.63
N LEU A 67 8.56 2.86 -11.32
CA LEU A 67 9.88 3.33 -11.77
C LEU A 67 9.77 4.45 -12.81
N ALA A 68 8.82 4.38 -13.72
CA ALA A 68 8.58 5.44 -14.71
C ALA A 68 8.24 6.77 -14.03
N LEU A 69 7.37 6.76 -13.02
CA LEU A 69 6.96 7.95 -12.27
C LEU A 69 8.05 8.49 -11.33
N GLU A 70 8.99 7.64 -10.89
CA GLU A 70 10.11 8.07 -10.04
C GLU A 70 11.30 8.61 -10.84
N LYS A 71 11.46 8.23 -12.11
CA LYS A 71 12.68 8.46 -12.88
C LYS A 71 12.49 9.35 -14.11
N GLY A 72 11.26 9.42 -14.63
CA GLY A 72 10.89 10.25 -15.77
C GLY A 72 9.92 11.36 -15.40
N SER A 73 9.70 12.27 -16.33
CA SER A 73 8.64 13.29 -16.26
C SER A 73 7.48 12.89 -17.17
N LEU A 74 6.24 13.09 -16.73
CA LEU A 74 5.04 12.78 -17.53
C LEU A 74 5.07 13.45 -18.92
N ASN A 75 5.71 14.62 -19.02
CA ASN A 75 5.83 15.40 -20.24
C ASN A 75 7.02 15.00 -21.15
N ASP A 76 7.84 14.02 -20.72
CA ASP A 76 8.96 13.55 -21.55
C ASP A 76 8.42 12.97 -22.85
N VAL A 77 8.90 13.50 -23.99
CA VAL A 77 8.52 13.03 -25.32
C VAL A 77 9.45 11.90 -25.75
N ILE A 78 8.88 10.74 -25.97
CA ILE A 78 9.59 9.51 -26.30
C ILE A 78 9.32 9.16 -27.76
N GLU A 79 10.38 9.08 -28.57
CA GLU A 79 10.34 8.61 -29.95
C GLU A 79 10.45 7.08 -29.97
N ILE A 80 9.41 6.42 -30.47
CA ILE A 80 9.28 4.97 -30.48
C ILE A 80 10.27 4.36 -31.47
N LYS A 81 11.11 3.47 -30.99
CA LYS A 81 12.09 2.75 -31.83
C LYS A 81 11.49 1.46 -32.38
N LYS A 82 12.05 0.98 -33.50
CA LYS A 82 11.60 -0.23 -34.17
C LYS A 82 11.56 -1.45 -33.26
N GLU A 83 12.60 -1.66 -32.45
CA GLU A 83 12.75 -2.77 -31.56
C GLU A 83 11.77 -2.78 -30.36
N TRP A 84 11.02 -1.69 -30.16
CA TRP A 84 9.99 -1.58 -29.10
C TRP A 84 8.58 -1.89 -29.63
N THR A 85 8.46 -2.14 -30.93
CA THR A 85 7.20 -2.46 -31.61
C THR A 85 7.03 -3.95 -31.82
N GLY A 86 5.80 -4.41 -32.07
CA GLY A 86 5.52 -5.83 -32.36
C GLY A 86 5.77 -6.77 -31.18
N ILE A 87 5.76 -6.25 -29.96
CA ILE A 87 5.95 -7.05 -28.74
C ILE A 87 4.78 -8.02 -28.56
N GLU A 88 5.09 -9.29 -28.24
CA GLU A 88 4.09 -10.34 -28.02
C GLU A 88 3.04 -9.94 -26.98
N GLY A 89 1.81 -10.41 -27.20
CA GLY A 89 0.67 -10.23 -26.28
C GLY A 89 -0.14 -8.96 -26.53
N THR A 90 -0.65 -8.34 -25.48
CA THR A 90 -1.48 -7.13 -25.60
C THR A 90 -0.63 -5.93 -26.02
N SER A 91 -1.09 -5.22 -27.04
CA SER A 91 -0.38 -4.07 -27.63
C SER A 91 -1.32 -2.87 -27.75
N ILE A 92 -0.77 -1.67 -27.74
CA ILE A 92 -1.43 -0.43 -28.20
C ILE A 92 -1.05 -0.10 -29.66
N TYR A 93 -0.34 -1.03 -30.30
CA TYR A 93 0.08 -0.96 -31.70
C TYR A 93 0.94 0.25 -32.02
N LEU A 94 1.98 0.45 -31.18
CA LEU A 94 2.99 1.48 -31.42
C LEU A 94 3.71 1.26 -32.75
N LYS A 95 4.01 2.36 -33.45
CA LYS A 95 4.76 2.38 -34.69
C LYS A 95 6.10 3.09 -34.49
N GLU A 96 7.10 2.65 -35.23
CA GLU A 96 8.42 3.32 -35.29
C GLU A 96 8.26 4.79 -35.67
N GLY A 97 8.98 5.67 -34.97
CA GLY A 97 8.94 7.11 -35.19
C GLY A 97 7.78 7.85 -34.54
N GLU A 98 6.78 7.15 -33.94
CA GLU A 98 5.75 7.84 -33.15
C GLU A 98 6.41 8.61 -32.00
N LYS A 99 5.93 9.82 -31.72
CA LYS A 99 6.36 10.66 -30.58
C LYS A 99 5.19 10.76 -29.61
N LEU A 100 5.36 10.14 -28.44
CA LEU A 100 4.35 10.05 -27.39
C LEU A 100 4.96 10.54 -26.07
N THR A 101 4.13 11.11 -25.21
CA THR A 101 4.57 11.46 -23.86
C THR A 101 4.72 10.23 -22.99
N LEU A 102 5.51 10.32 -21.92
CA LEU A 102 5.56 9.26 -20.90
C LEU A 102 4.15 9.02 -20.30
N GLU A 103 3.33 10.07 -20.16
CA GLU A 103 1.94 9.95 -19.71
C GLU A 103 1.10 9.11 -20.67
N ASP A 104 1.25 9.31 -22.00
CA ASP A 104 0.56 8.51 -23.03
C ASP A 104 0.92 7.01 -22.91
N LEU A 105 2.21 6.74 -22.78
CA LEU A 105 2.72 5.36 -22.64
C LEU A 105 2.26 4.71 -21.33
N LEU A 106 2.24 5.44 -20.22
CA LEU A 106 1.73 4.96 -18.93
C LEU A 106 0.25 4.61 -19.02
N HIS A 107 -0.59 5.45 -19.65
CA HIS A 107 -1.99 5.14 -19.89
C HIS A 107 -2.15 3.91 -20.81
N GLY A 108 -1.37 3.83 -21.88
CA GLY A 108 -1.38 2.66 -22.76
C GLY A 108 -1.01 1.36 -22.02
N MET A 109 -0.03 1.44 -21.15
CA MET A 109 0.41 0.31 -20.35
C MET A 109 -0.60 -0.08 -19.25
N MET A 110 -1.16 0.89 -18.54
CA MET A 110 -2.00 0.59 -17.38
C MET A 110 -3.46 0.30 -17.75
N LEU A 111 -4.09 1.08 -18.64
CA LEU A 111 -5.50 0.94 -18.99
C LEU A 111 -5.78 -0.31 -19.82
N VAL A 112 -4.98 -0.55 -20.85
CA VAL A 112 -5.21 -1.67 -21.79
C VAL A 112 -4.13 -2.76 -21.74
N SER A 113 -3.12 -2.58 -20.88
CA SER A 113 -2.05 -3.56 -20.67
C SER A 113 -1.05 -3.69 -21.84
N GLY A 114 -0.78 -2.60 -22.59
CA GLY A 114 0.16 -2.60 -23.73
C GLY A 114 1.57 -3.06 -23.34
N ASN A 115 2.06 -4.15 -23.97
CA ASN A 115 3.40 -4.68 -23.75
C ASN A 115 4.44 -3.82 -24.45
N ASP A 116 4.10 -3.32 -25.65
CA ASP A 116 4.90 -2.36 -26.41
C ASP A 116 5.14 -1.06 -25.62
N ALA A 117 4.12 -0.52 -24.98
CA ALA A 117 4.26 0.63 -24.08
C ALA A 117 5.16 0.33 -22.88
N ALA A 118 5.03 -0.86 -22.26
CA ALA A 118 5.88 -1.25 -21.15
C ALA A 118 7.36 -1.37 -21.55
N VAL A 119 7.63 -1.95 -22.72
CA VAL A 119 9.00 -2.05 -23.28
C VAL A 119 9.55 -0.67 -23.62
N SER A 120 8.77 0.19 -24.25
CA SER A 120 9.17 1.56 -24.58
C SER A 120 9.56 2.35 -23.33
N ILE A 121 8.75 2.27 -22.27
CA ILE A 121 9.03 2.90 -20.98
C ILE A 121 10.33 2.33 -20.39
N ALA A 122 10.48 1.01 -20.37
CA ALA A 122 11.65 0.35 -19.80
C ALA A 122 12.94 0.73 -20.52
N CYS A 123 12.92 0.75 -21.85
CA CYS A 123 14.10 1.14 -22.65
C CYS A 123 14.39 2.64 -22.55
N TYR A 124 13.38 3.48 -22.45
CA TYR A 124 13.57 4.93 -22.24
C TYR A 124 14.22 5.20 -20.88
N ILE A 125 13.69 4.63 -19.79
CA ILE A 125 14.17 4.88 -18.42
C ILE A 125 15.49 4.15 -18.12
N GLY A 126 15.61 2.88 -18.55
CA GLY A 126 16.74 2.00 -18.21
C GLY A 126 17.80 1.88 -19.30
N GLY A 127 17.55 2.41 -20.50
CA GLY A 127 18.40 2.22 -21.67
C GLY A 127 18.27 0.85 -22.33
N SER A 128 17.85 -0.17 -21.58
CA SER A 128 17.56 -1.53 -22.06
C SER A 128 16.61 -2.26 -21.12
N ILE A 129 16.00 -3.36 -21.59
CA ILE A 129 15.15 -4.24 -20.77
C ILE A 129 15.95 -4.79 -19.59
N ASP A 130 17.17 -5.29 -19.81
CA ASP A 130 18.00 -5.90 -18.78
C ASP A 130 18.38 -4.91 -17.67
N ASN A 131 18.75 -3.69 -18.05
CA ASN A 131 19.07 -2.65 -17.07
C ASN A 131 17.81 -2.23 -16.30
N PHE A 132 16.66 -2.15 -16.97
CA PHE A 132 15.40 -1.84 -16.31
C PHE A 132 14.99 -2.95 -15.34
N ALA A 133 15.17 -4.23 -15.70
CA ALA A 133 14.94 -5.36 -14.80
C ALA A 133 15.84 -5.28 -13.55
N LYS A 134 17.09 -4.88 -13.67
CA LYS A 134 17.98 -4.61 -12.52
C LYS A 134 17.43 -3.48 -11.64
N MET A 135 16.88 -2.41 -12.24
CA MET A 135 16.22 -1.33 -11.49
C MET A 135 14.97 -1.83 -10.76
N MET A 136 14.15 -2.67 -11.41
CA MET A 136 12.96 -3.29 -10.80
C MET A 136 13.35 -4.13 -9.57
N ASN A 137 14.38 -4.96 -9.68
CA ASN A 137 14.87 -5.80 -8.59
C ASN A 137 15.50 -4.97 -7.45
N LYS A 138 16.18 -3.87 -7.77
CA LYS A 138 16.68 -2.93 -6.77
C LYS A 138 15.50 -2.31 -6.00
N LYS A 139 14.46 -1.82 -6.69
CA LYS A 139 13.27 -1.25 -6.07
C LYS A 139 12.53 -2.29 -5.23
N ALA A 140 12.41 -3.53 -5.70
CA ALA A 140 11.81 -4.62 -4.93
C ALA A 140 12.55 -4.82 -3.60
N LYS A 141 13.88 -4.83 -3.62
CA LYS A 141 14.70 -4.92 -2.41
C LYS A 141 14.49 -3.72 -1.47
N GLU A 142 14.42 -2.50 -1.99
CA GLU A 142 14.13 -1.28 -1.22
C GLU A 142 12.77 -1.34 -0.51
N LEU A 143 11.76 -1.93 -1.17
CA LEU A 143 10.42 -2.11 -0.62
C LEU A 143 10.27 -3.33 0.31
N GLY A 144 11.34 -4.12 0.51
CA GLY A 144 11.31 -5.32 1.35
C GLY A 144 10.66 -6.53 0.69
N MET A 145 10.53 -6.55 -0.62
CA MET A 145 9.99 -7.67 -1.41
C MET A 145 11.05 -8.79 -1.53
N LYS A 146 11.11 -9.64 -0.51
CA LYS A 146 12.21 -10.63 -0.34
C LYS A 146 12.11 -11.84 -1.26
N ASN A 147 10.92 -12.13 -1.76
CA ASN A 147 10.60 -13.31 -2.57
C ASN A 147 10.08 -12.92 -3.97
N THR A 148 10.64 -11.85 -4.54
CA THR A 148 10.25 -11.33 -5.84
C THR A 148 11.46 -11.16 -6.74
N HIS A 149 11.31 -11.55 -8.00
CA HIS A 149 12.33 -11.32 -9.02
C HIS A 149 11.68 -10.94 -10.35
N PHE A 150 12.20 -9.90 -10.98
CA PHE A 150 11.74 -9.37 -12.26
C PHE A 150 12.78 -9.61 -13.34
N THR A 151 12.37 -10.16 -14.49
CA THR A 151 13.20 -10.34 -15.68
C THR A 151 12.79 -9.42 -16.81
N ASN A 152 11.55 -8.91 -16.81
CA ASN A 152 11.01 -8.08 -17.88
C ASN A 152 9.98 -7.06 -17.34
N PRO A 153 9.69 -5.97 -18.11
CA PRO A 153 8.80 -4.89 -17.65
C PRO A 153 7.31 -5.16 -17.85
N ASN A 154 6.92 -6.20 -18.61
CA ASN A 154 5.56 -6.40 -19.09
C ASN A 154 4.85 -7.62 -18.51
N GLY A 155 5.59 -8.55 -17.90
CA GLY A 155 5.05 -9.77 -17.28
C GLY A 155 4.85 -10.94 -18.24
N LEU A 156 5.60 -10.98 -19.36
CA LEU A 156 5.69 -12.18 -20.17
C LEU A 156 6.32 -13.33 -19.38
N PRO A 157 5.93 -14.58 -19.67
CA PRO A 157 6.39 -15.74 -18.92
C PRO A 157 7.92 -15.92 -18.98
N ASP A 158 8.51 -16.12 -17.83
CA ASP A 158 9.90 -16.49 -17.61
C ASP A 158 9.96 -17.24 -16.28
N ASP A 159 10.80 -18.27 -16.16
CA ASP A 159 10.85 -19.10 -14.96
C ASP A 159 11.40 -18.33 -13.74
N ASP A 160 12.24 -17.34 -13.99
CA ASP A 160 12.81 -16.47 -12.97
C ASP A 160 11.97 -15.21 -12.71
N HIS A 161 10.81 -15.08 -13.37
CA HIS A 161 9.88 -13.95 -13.20
C HIS A 161 8.73 -14.30 -12.26
N TYR A 162 8.92 -14.05 -10.97
CA TYR A 162 7.97 -14.45 -9.92
C TYR A 162 7.82 -13.39 -8.81
N THR A 163 6.76 -13.52 -8.07
CA THR A 163 6.50 -12.75 -6.85
C THR A 163 5.72 -13.58 -5.84
N THR A 164 5.44 -12.99 -4.68
CA THR A 164 4.46 -13.50 -3.72
C THR A 164 3.31 -12.51 -3.56
N ALA A 165 2.15 -12.98 -3.10
CA ALA A 165 1.02 -12.09 -2.86
C ALA A 165 1.36 -11.01 -1.82
N TYR A 166 2.14 -11.35 -0.80
CA TYR A 166 2.62 -10.40 0.22
C TYR A 166 3.51 -9.32 -0.40
N ASP A 167 4.59 -9.73 -1.07
CA ASP A 167 5.55 -8.79 -1.66
C ASP A 167 4.87 -7.83 -2.64
N PHE A 168 3.98 -8.38 -3.48
CA PHE A 168 3.31 -7.56 -4.48
C PHE A 168 2.26 -6.62 -3.86
N THR A 169 1.67 -6.98 -2.71
CA THR A 169 0.79 -6.07 -1.97
C THR A 169 1.57 -4.92 -1.34
N LEU A 170 2.82 -5.13 -0.89
CA LEU A 170 3.71 -4.03 -0.48
C LEU A 170 3.98 -3.05 -1.63
N LEU A 171 4.24 -3.57 -2.84
CA LEU A 171 4.40 -2.74 -4.02
C LEU A 171 3.12 -1.95 -4.34
N ALA A 172 1.95 -2.59 -4.28
CA ALA A 172 0.68 -1.93 -4.50
C ALA A 172 0.43 -0.81 -3.47
N SER A 173 0.68 -1.10 -2.18
CA SER A 173 0.60 -0.12 -1.09
C SER A 173 1.51 1.09 -1.34
N TYR A 174 2.73 0.86 -1.79
CA TYR A 174 3.67 1.92 -2.15
C TYR A 174 3.19 2.74 -3.35
N ALA A 175 2.75 2.07 -4.43
CA ALA A 175 2.28 2.72 -5.65
C ALA A 175 1.07 3.63 -5.40
N MET A 176 0.12 3.19 -4.55
CA MET A 176 -1.09 3.96 -4.22
C MET A 176 -0.83 5.25 -3.44
N LYS A 177 0.40 5.50 -2.96
CA LYS A 177 0.81 6.77 -2.34
C LYS A 177 1.16 7.85 -3.37
N ASN A 178 1.38 7.47 -4.63
CA ASN A 178 1.71 8.39 -5.72
C ASN A 178 0.43 8.87 -6.40
N GLU A 179 0.14 10.17 -6.32
CA GLU A 179 -1.08 10.77 -6.87
C GLU A 179 -1.20 10.61 -8.40
N ASN A 180 -0.08 10.73 -9.14
CA ASN A 180 -0.06 10.53 -10.59
C ASN A 180 -0.36 9.06 -10.94
N PHE A 181 0.17 8.11 -10.15
CA PHE A 181 -0.17 6.71 -10.33
C PHE A 181 -1.66 6.47 -10.16
N VAL A 182 -2.24 6.97 -9.06
CA VAL A 182 -3.68 6.85 -8.77
C VAL A 182 -4.52 7.50 -9.86
N LYS A 183 -4.16 8.69 -10.33
CA LYS A 183 -4.84 9.37 -11.44
C LYS A 183 -4.88 8.48 -12.69
N ILE A 184 -3.70 8.03 -13.17
CA ILE A 184 -3.58 7.24 -14.40
C ILE A 184 -4.42 5.96 -14.35
N ILE A 185 -4.37 5.20 -13.25
CA ILE A 185 -5.08 3.92 -13.16
C ILE A 185 -6.59 4.06 -12.97
N ASN A 186 -7.08 5.26 -12.60
CA ASN A 186 -8.50 5.57 -12.43
C ASN A 186 -9.14 6.19 -13.66
N ASP A 187 -8.37 6.69 -14.63
CA ASP A 187 -8.92 7.24 -15.84
C ASP A 187 -9.73 6.19 -16.61
N GLU A 188 -10.99 6.50 -16.93
CA GLU A 188 -11.86 5.59 -17.68
C GLU A 188 -11.40 5.41 -19.13
N LYS A 189 -10.86 6.48 -19.70
CA LYS A 189 -10.34 6.52 -21.07
C LYS A 189 -9.19 7.50 -21.18
N TRP A 190 -8.32 7.25 -22.14
CA TRP A 190 -7.25 8.15 -22.54
C TRP A 190 -7.18 8.25 -24.05
N SER A 191 -7.01 9.45 -24.59
CA SER A 191 -6.82 9.66 -26.02
C SER A 191 -5.45 10.26 -26.28
N MET A 192 -4.70 9.63 -27.16
CA MET A 192 -3.33 10.02 -27.51
C MET A 192 -3.15 10.18 -29.02
N PRO A 193 -2.08 10.83 -29.47
CA PRO A 193 -1.74 10.94 -30.89
C PRO A 193 -1.61 9.58 -31.58
N TYR A 194 -1.96 9.53 -32.85
CA TYR A 194 -1.75 8.37 -33.72
C TYR A 194 -1.49 8.84 -35.16
N GLU A 195 -0.44 8.34 -35.80
CA GLU A 195 -0.05 8.68 -37.16
C GLU A 195 0.03 10.21 -37.44
N GLY A 196 0.59 10.94 -36.47
CA GLY A 196 0.72 12.41 -36.59
C GLY A 196 -0.56 13.22 -36.39
N LYS A 197 -1.69 12.55 -36.10
CA LYS A 197 -2.97 13.19 -35.80
C LYS A 197 -3.27 13.15 -34.31
N ALA A 198 -3.67 14.29 -33.74
CA ALA A 198 -4.02 14.37 -32.32
C ALA A 198 -5.26 13.52 -32.00
N ASN A 199 -5.25 12.86 -30.82
CA ASN A 199 -6.41 12.16 -30.22
C ASN A 199 -7.05 11.04 -31.07
N GLN A 200 -6.28 10.35 -31.91
CA GLN A 200 -6.83 9.28 -32.76
C GLN A 200 -6.76 7.87 -32.18
N ARG A 201 -5.92 7.63 -31.14
CA ARG A 201 -5.89 6.37 -30.41
C ARG A 201 -6.56 6.56 -29.05
N THR A 202 -7.79 6.07 -28.92
CA THR A 202 -8.54 6.12 -27.65
C THR A 202 -8.52 4.75 -26.97
N LEU A 203 -8.07 4.73 -25.73
CA LEU A 203 -7.92 3.55 -24.89
C LEU A 203 -8.96 3.60 -23.77
N TYR A 204 -9.63 2.48 -23.51
CA TYR A 204 -10.61 2.34 -22.43
C TYR A 204 -10.08 1.42 -21.34
N ASN A 205 -10.24 1.83 -20.09
CA ASN A 205 -9.77 1.08 -18.95
C ASN A 205 -10.48 -0.29 -18.86
N LYS A 206 -9.70 -1.36 -18.85
CA LYS A 206 -10.19 -2.75 -18.78
C LYS A 206 -10.51 -3.21 -17.35
N ASN A 207 -10.18 -2.43 -16.32
CA ASN A 207 -10.46 -2.78 -14.93
C ASN A 207 -11.95 -2.56 -14.60
N LYS A 208 -12.73 -3.64 -14.68
CA LYS A 208 -14.18 -3.59 -14.41
C LYS A 208 -14.51 -3.29 -12.94
N LEU A 209 -13.57 -3.49 -11.99
CA LEU A 209 -13.82 -3.22 -10.58
C LEU A 209 -14.13 -1.75 -10.34
N LEU A 210 -13.50 -0.83 -11.09
CA LEU A 210 -13.70 0.62 -10.99
C LEU A 210 -15.17 1.04 -11.16
N LYS A 211 -15.95 0.29 -11.96
CA LYS A 211 -17.37 0.57 -12.22
C LYS A 211 -18.33 -0.30 -11.42
N SER A 212 -17.84 -1.37 -10.82
CA SER A 212 -18.69 -2.40 -10.20
C SER A 212 -18.55 -2.48 -8.69
N TYR A 213 -17.71 -1.65 -8.06
CA TYR A 213 -17.53 -1.61 -6.61
C TYR A 213 -17.31 -0.17 -6.13
N GLU A 214 -18.12 0.27 -5.17
CA GLU A 214 -18.04 1.60 -4.59
C GLU A 214 -16.71 1.82 -3.85
N GLY A 215 -16.03 2.92 -4.19
CA GLY A 215 -14.73 3.27 -3.63
C GLY A 215 -13.56 2.56 -4.31
N ALA A 216 -13.80 1.67 -5.30
CA ALA A 216 -12.71 1.07 -6.07
C ALA A 216 -11.88 2.16 -6.77
N ASN A 217 -10.56 2.08 -6.62
CA ASN A 217 -9.61 3.05 -7.18
C ASN A 217 -8.33 2.39 -7.74
N GLY A 218 -8.42 1.16 -8.21
CA GLY A 218 -7.28 0.50 -8.88
C GLY A 218 -7.41 -1.02 -8.93
N VAL A 219 -6.40 -1.72 -9.41
CA VAL A 219 -5.11 -1.27 -9.94
C VAL A 219 -4.85 -1.92 -11.30
N LYS A 220 -4.62 -3.25 -11.36
CA LYS A 220 -4.14 -3.91 -12.58
C LYS A 220 -4.56 -5.38 -12.67
N THR A 221 -5.07 -5.78 -13.84
CA THR A 221 -5.32 -7.17 -14.22
C THR A 221 -4.09 -7.79 -14.91
N GLY A 222 -3.92 -9.09 -14.74
CA GLY A 222 -2.93 -9.89 -15.44
C GLY A 222 -3.47 -11.26 -15.84
N PHE A 223 -3.00 -11.77 -16.97
CA PHE A 223 -3.29 -13.14 -17.42
C PHE A 223 -2.19 -13.67 -18.31
N THR A 224 -1.73 -14.89 -18.04
CA THR A 224 -1.02 -15.77 -18.96
C THR A 224 -1.51 -17.20 -18.71
N LYS A 225 -1.24 -18.13 -19.66
CA LYS A 225 -1.59 -19.54 -19.44
C LYS A 225 -0.94 -20.10 -18.16
N LYS A 226 0.33 -19.72 -17.87
CA LYS A 226 1.09 -20.16 -16.68
C LYS A 226 0.59 -19.50 -15.40
N ALA A 227 0.38 -18.18 -15.42
CA ALA A 227 -0.03 -17.42 -14.23
C ALA A 227 -1.53 -17.50 -13.93
N ARG A 228 -2.36 -17.94 -14.88
CA ARG A 228 -3.81 -17.80 -14.82
C ARG A 228 -4.21 -16.33 -14.62
N LYS A 229 -5.37 -16.05 -14.03
CA LYS A 229 -5.73 -14.67 -13.73
C LYS A 229 -5.01 -14.20 -12.47
N CYS A 230 -4.39 -13.02 -12.55
CA CYS A 230 -3.81 -12.29 -11.43
C CYS A 230 -4.46 -10.92 -11.35
N PHE A 231 -4.66 -10.41 -10.16
CA PHE A 231 -5.28 -9.11 -9.98
C PHE A 231 -4.70 -8.35 -8.78
N VAL A 232 -4.34 -7.10 -9.02
CA VAL A 232 -4.04 -6.13 -7.98
C VAL A 232 -5.27 -5.27 -7.82
N LEU A 233 -5.90 -5.31 -6.66
CA LEU A 233 -7.10 -4.56 -6.33
C LEU A 233 -6.81 -3.41 -5.37
N ALA A 234 -7.60 -2.35 -5.44
CA ALA A 234 -7.59 -1.27 -4.46
C ALA A 234 -8.97 -0.62 -4.34
N ALA A 235 -9.32 -0.23 -3.12
CA ALA A 235 -10.49 0.58 -2.83
C ALA A 235 -10.27 1.46 -1.60
N LYS A 236 -10.92 2.63 -1.56
CA LYS A 236 -10.85 3.58 -0.44
C LYS A 236 -12.23 3.93 0.06
N ARG A 237 -12.48 3.74 1.36
CA ARG A 237 -13.69 4.19 2.08
C ARG A 237 -13.29 4.76 3.45
N ASN A 238 -13.94 5.81 3.89
CA ASN A 238 -13.73 6.41 5.23
C ASN A 238 -12.23 6.62 5.55
N ASN A 239 -11.46 7.13 4.60
CA ASN A 239 -10.00 7.32 4.65
C ASN A 239 -9.16 6.03 4.75
N MET A 240 -9.75 4.86 4.87
CA MET A 240 -9.04 3.58 4.83
C MET A 240 -8.80 3.16 3.39
N GLN A 241 -7.54 3.05 2.98
CA GLN A 241 -7.13 2.53 1.68
C GLN A 241 -6.81 1.05 1.83
N VAL A 242 -7.63 0.19 1.25
CA VAL A 242 -7.37 -1.25 1.16
C VAL A 242 -6.73 -1.56 -0.18
N VAL A 243 -5.68 -2.35 -0.17
CA VAL A 243 -5.01 -2.90 -1.34
C VAL A 243 -4.92 -4.42 -1.22
N GLY A 244 -4.88 -5.11 -2.33
CA GLY A 244 -4.73 -6.56 -2.30
C GLY A 244 -4.22 -7.14 -3.60
N VAL A 245 -3.71 -8.37 -3.50
CA VAL A 245 -3.20 -9.14 -4.62
C VAL A 245 -3.81 -10.54 -4.58
N LEU A 246 -4.40 -10.94 -5.69
CA LEU A 246 -4.87 -12.29 -5.96
C LEU A 246 -4.00 -12.90 -7.06
N LEU A 247 -3.37 -14.04 -6.79
CA LEU A 247 -2.54 -14.77 -7.74
C LEU A 247 -3.19 -16.11 -8.08
N HIS A 248 -3.19 -16.47 -9.38
CA HIS A 248 -3.71 -17.72 -9.88
C HIS A 248 -5.16 -17.96 -9.43
N THR A 249 -6.07 -17.06 -9.81
CA THR A 249 -7.51 -17.10 -9.48
C THR A 249 -8.37 -17.34 -10.71
N GLU A 250 -9.60 -17.79 -10.50
CA GLU A 250 -10.62 -17.91 -11.56
C GLU A 250 -11.62 -16.75 -11.53
N ASN A 251 -11.90 -16.18 -10.33
CA ASN A 251 -12.98 -15.21 -10.10
C ASN A 251 -12.51 -13.90 -9.48
N HIS A 252 -11.42 -13.31 -10.00
CA HIS A 252 -10.74 -12.17 -9.39
C HIS A 252 -11.63 -10.98 -9.04
N TYR A 253 -12.68 -10.65 -9.81
CA TYR A 253 -13.56 -9.52 -9.49
C TYR A 253 -14.49 -9.83 -8.31
N GLU A 254 -15.12 -10.99 -8.28
CA GLU A 254 -16.04 -11.36 -7.19
C GLU A 254 -15.28 -11.60 -5.89
N GLU A 255 -14.11 -12.25 -5.96
CA GLU A 255 -13.24 -12.41 -4.80
C GLU A 255 -12.74 -11.05 -4.28
N SER A 256 -12.41 -10.11 -5.18
CA SER A 256 -12.04 -8.75 -4.78
C SER A 256 -13.13 -8.03 -4.04
N LYS A 257 -14.37 -8.07 -4.54
CA LYS A 257 -15.53 -7.45 -3.86
C LYS A 257 -15.73 -8.05 -2.48
N MET A 258 -15.70 -9.38 -2.39
CA MET A 258 -15.84 -10.09 -1.12
C MET A 258 -14.77 -9.65 -0.11
N PHE A 259 -13.48 -9.62 -0.51
CA PHE A 259 -12.40 -9.22 0.39
C PHE A 259 -12.48 -7.75 0.80
N LEU A 260 -12.88 -6.87 -0.11
CA LEU A 260 -13.09 -5.46 0.19
C LEU A 260 -14.24 -5.26 1.17
N ASP A 261 -15.37 -5.96 0.97
CA ASP A 261 -16.50 -5.93 1.91
C ASP A 261 -16.09 -6.46 3.28
N MET A 262 -15.37 -7.58 3.34
CA MET A 262 -14.82 -8.11 4.59
C MET A 262 -13.88 -7.11 5.27
N ALA A 263 -13.01 -6.43 4.53
CA ALA A 263 -12.08 -5.46 5.07
C ALA A 263 -12.82 -4.24 5.66
N PHE A 264 -13.73 -3.62 4.90
CA PHE A 264 -14.44 -2.43 5.35
C PHE A 264 -15.51 -2.69 6.42
N ASN A 265 -16.08 -3.90 6.47
CA ASN A 265 -17.06 -4.26 7.48
C ASN A 265 -16.41 -4.68 8.81
N ASN A 266 -15.22 -5.29 8.77
CA ASN A 266 -14.59 -5.84 9.97
C ASN A 266 -13.51 -4.94 10.57
N PHE A 267 -12.99 -3.96 9.82
CA PHE A 267 -11.93 -3.07 10.29
C PHE A 267 -12.33 -1.60 10.20
N THR A 268 -11.92 -0.84 11.20
CA THR A 268 -12.06 0.62 11.24
C THR A 268 -10.70 1.25 11.46
N LEU A 269 -10.37 2.26 10.65
CA LEU A 269 -9.14 3.02 10.80
C LEU A 269 -9.24 3.94 12.03
N LYS A 270 -8.46 3.67 13.07
CA LYS A 270 -8.44 4.46 14.32
C LYS A 270 -7.11 5.17 14.50
N LYS A 271 -7.14 6.39 15.01
CA LYS A 271 -5.94 7.11 15.44
C LYS A 271 -5.39 6.42 16.69
N VAL A 272 -4.14 5.96 16.63
CA VAL A 272 -3.45 5.23 17.71
C VAL A 272 -2.28 6.03 18.30
N ILE A 273 -1.77 7.03 17.57
CA ILE A 273 -0.84 8.04 18.06
C ILE A 273 -1.36 9.40 17.57
N GLU A 274 -1.36 10.40 18.44
CA GLU A 274 -1.70 11.76 18.07
C GLU A 274 -0.42 12.59 17.90
N LYS A 275 -0.37 13.42 16.85
CA LYS A 275 0.71 14.37 16.67
C LYS A 275 0.88 15.24 17.94
N GLY A 276 2.11 15.26 18.49
CA GLY A 276 2.40 15.97 19.73
C GLY A 276 2.37 15.09 20.99
N ASP A 277 1.92 13.83 20.89
CA ASP A 277 2.00 12.88 22.01
C ASP A 277 3.43 12.78 22.53
N TYR A 278 3.58 12.87 23.85
CA TYR A 278 4.89 12.81 24.48
C TYR A 278 5.54 11.44 24.28
N VAL A 279 6.78 11.44 23.78
CA VAL A 279 7.58 10.22 23.60
C VAL A 279 8.69 10.12 24.64
N LYS A 280 9.56 11.14 24.72
CA LYS A 280 10.74 11.10 25.61
C LYS A 280 11.34 12.48 25.83
N THR A 281 12.05 12.64 26.94
CA THR A 281 12.92 13.77 27.19
C THR A 281 14.38 13.30 27.15
N VAL A 282 15.25 14.02 26.45
CA VAL A 282 16.68 13.76 26.37
C VAL A 282 17.49 14.99 26.77
N PRO A 283 18.72 14.85 27.31
CA PRO A 283 19.59 15.98 27.60
C PRO A 283 19.98 16.73 26.32
N MET A 284 20.03 18.05 26.38
CA MET A 284 20.56 18.87 25.30
C MET A 284 22.10 18.85 25.36
N LYS A 285 22.74 18.40 24.26
CA LYS A 285 24.21 18.36 24.17
C LYS A 285 24.78 19.80 24.23
N GLY A 286 25.74 20.04 25.12
CA GLY A 286 26.36 21.36 25.28
C GLY A 286 25.65 22.31 26.25
N SER A 287 24.51 21.94 26.83
CA SER A 287 23.82 22.71 27.87
C SER A 287 23.81 21.97 29.19
N LYS A 288 24.16 22.67 30.28
CA LYS A 288 24.21 22.07 31.64
C LYS A 288 22.80 21.76 32.20
N ASN A 289 21.76 22.47 31.73
CA ASN A 289 20.39 22.35 32.22
C ASN A 289 19.36 22.23 31.08
N GLY A 290 19.82 22.18 29.83
CA GLY A 290 18.96 22.11 28.67
C GLY A 290 18.39 20.70 28.48
N ILE A 291 17.14 20.63 28.11
CA ILE A 291 16.45 19.39 27.72
C ILE A 291 15.79 19.56 26.37
N ILE A 292 15.66 18.43 25.69
CA ILE A 292 14.88 18.30 24.47
C ILE A 292 13.68 17.43 24.80
N LYS A 293 12.48 17.97 24.61
CA LYS A 293 11.24 17.19 24.65
C LYS A 293 10.96 16.68 23.25
N LEU A 294 10.76 15.39 23.13
CA LEU A 294 10.44 14.68 21.90
C LEU A 294 8.99 14.24 21.95
N SER A 295 8.26 14.50 20.89
CA SER A 295 6.86 14.13 20.73
C SER A 295 6.61 13.56 19.33
N ALA A 296 5.51 12.80 19.17
CA ALA A 296 5.10 12.25 17.89
C ALA A 296 5.04 13.34 16.80
N GLY A 297 5.66 13.08 15.65
CA GLY A 297 5.76 14.02 14.55
C GLY A 297 4.49 14.12 13.71
N SER A 298 3.69 13.05 13.69
CA SER A 298 2.47 12.93 12.91
C SER A 298 1.40 12.10 13.63
N ASP A 299 0.14 12.23 13.16
CA ASP A 299 -0.91 11.29 13.53
C ASP A 299 -0.64 9.92 12.90
N VAL A 300 -0.78 8.84 13.68
CA VAL A 300 -0.70 7.47 13.18
C VAL A 300 -2.08 6.82 13.28
N TYR A 301 -2.53 6.31 12.15
CA TYR A 301 -3.78 5.58 12.03
C TYR A 301 -3.51 4.09 11.83
N PHE A 302 -4.33 3.24 12.45
CA PHE A 302 -4.17 1.80 12.36
C PHE A 302 -5.54 1.13 12.25
N PRO A 303 -5.74 0.16 11.32
CA PRO A 303 -7.01 -0.54 11.19
C PRO A 303 -7.17 -1.53 12.33
N LEU A 304 -8.30 -1.45 13.06
CA LEU A 304 -8.63 -2.33 14.18
C LEU A 304 -10.00 -2.96 13.96
N LYS A 305 -10.18 -4.20 14.40
CA LYS A 305 -11.49 -4.82 14.57
C LYS A 305 -12.22 -4.18 15.76
N SER A 306 -13.51 -4.42 15.88
CA SER A 306 -14.33 -3.85 16.95
C SER A 306 -13.90 -4.28 18.36
N ASP A 307 -13.34 -5.48 18.50
CA ASP A 307 -12.85 -6.10 19.73
C ASP A 307 -11.37 -5.91 19.98
N GLU A 308 -10.64 -5.27 19.04
CA GLU A 308 -9.20 -5.05 19.16
C GLU A 308 -8.88 -3.69 19.79
N ILE A 309 -7.84 -3.69 20.61
CA ILE A 309 -7.18 -2.51 21.17
C ILE A 309 -5.73 -2.49 20.67
N ALA A 310 -5.27 -1.32 20.23
CA ALA A 310 -3.87 -1.13 19.88
C ALA A 310 -3.04 -0.85 21.13
N ASP A 311 -2.00 -1.65 21.38
CA ASP A 311 -0.95 -1.37 22.37
C ASP A 311 0.27 -0.79 21.66
N VAL A 312 0.54 0.50 21.88
CA VAL A 312 1.66 1.20 21.24
C VAL A 312 2.83 1.29 22.20
N LYS A 313 4.02 0.85 21.75
CA LYS A 313 5.25 0.88 22.56
C LYS A 313 6.40 1.46 21.78
N TYR A 314 6.94 2.58 22.24
CA TYR A 314 8.21 3.12 21.76
C TYR A 314 9.36 2.26 22.30
N LYS A 315 10.18 1.71 21.39
CA LYS A 315 11.29 0.79 21.69
C LYS A 315 12.62 1.51 21.80
N LYS A 316 12.92 2.37 20.83
CA LYS A 316 14.20 3.05 20.71
C LYS A 316 13.98 4.47 20.20
N VAL A 317 14.71 5.42 20.75
CA VAL A 317 14.78 6.79 20.25
C VAL A 317 16.25 7.12 20.04
N TYR A 318 16.60 7.60 18.85
CA TYR A 318 17.97 7.93 18.49
C TYR A 318 18.04 9.20 17.63
N ASN A 319 19.18 9.89 17.68
CA ASN A 319 19.43 11.06 16.85
C ASN A 319 20.07 10.58 15.53
N SER A 320 19.45 10.91 14.39
CA SER A 320 19.92 10.58 13.05
C SER A 320 20.83 11.66 12.44
N GLY A 321 21.08 12.75 13.16
CA GLY A 321 21.91 13.88 12.76
C GLY A 321 21.17 15.23 12.86
N SER A 322 21.90 16.33 13.07
CA SER A 322 21.37 17.70 13.04
C SER A 322 20.07 17.93 13.86
N ASP A 323 19.99 17.34 15.07
CA ASP A 323 18.79 17.39 15.95
C ASP A 323 17.54 16.70 15.36
N ASN A 324 17.72 15.84 14.36
CA ASN A 324 16.66 14.98 13.84
C ASN A 324 16.56 13.69 14.67
N TYR A 325 15.44 13.49 15.36
CA TYR A 325 15.21 12.33 16.21
C TYR A 325 14.20 11.38 15.57
N ILE A 326 14.54 10.09 15.59
CA ILE A 326 13.68 9.01 15.09
C ILE A 326 13.32 8.10 16.27
N ALA A 327 12.07 7.67 16.31
CA ALA A 327 11.60 6.66 17.23
C ALA A 327 11.21 5.39 16.48
N ASP A 328 11.77 4.25 16.92
CA ASP A 328 11.25 2.94 16.56
C ASP A 328 10.15 2.57 17.56
N TYR A 329 9.00 2.16 17.07
CA TYR A 329 7.87 1.76 17.89
C TYR A 329 7.17 0.53 17.33
N SER A 330 6.34 -0.10 18.15
CA SER A 330 5.50 -1.20 17.73
C SER A 330 4.04 -0.94 18.09
N ILE A 331 3.16 -1.43 17.24
CA ILE A 331 1.72 -1.51 17.49
C ILE A 331 1.39 -2.99 17.61
N LYS A 332 0.87 -3.41 18.76
CA LYS A 332 0.29 -4.74 18.93
C LYS A 332 -1.22 -4.64 18.84
N ALA A 333 -1.82 -5.47 17.96
CA ALA A 333 -3.26 -5.59 17.79
C ALA A 333 -3.62 -7.07 17.68
N GLY A 334 -4.41 -7.58 18.63
CA GLY A 334 -4.62 -9.01 18.82
C GLY A 334 -3.29 -9.71 19.12
N ASP A 335 -3.00 -10.80 18.41
CA ASP A 335 -1.77 -11.58 18.56
C ASP A 335 -0.59 -11.07 17.71
N GLU A 336 -0.83 -10.11 16.83
CA GLU A 336 0.17 -9.61 15.88
C GLU A 336 0.87 -8.35 16.38
N THR A 337 2.14 -8.18 16.01
CA THR A 337 2.95 -7.01 16.34
C THR A 337 3.58 -6.45 15.08
N TYR A 338 3.31 -5.18 14.81
CA TYR A 338 3.81 -4.42 13.68
C TYR A 338 4.88 -3.43 14.16
N ASN A 339 5.97 -3.28 13.41
CA ASN A 339 7.08 -2.40 13.77
C ASN A 339 7.18 -1.26 12.78
N TYR A 340 7.38 -0.05 13.31
CA TYR A 340 7.45 1.19 12.54
C TYR A 340 8.57 2.07 13.06
N SER A 341 8.92 3.07 12.27
CA SER A 341 9.78 4.18 12.67
C SER A 341 9.12 5.49 12.26
N GLU A 342 9.20 6.51 13.11
CA GLU A 342 8.73 7.85 12.79
C GLU A 342 9.75 8.92 13.17
N GLU A 343 9.71 10.03 12.45
CA GLU A 343 10.44 11.23 12.79
C GLU A 343 9.71 12.00 13.89
N LEU A 344 10.44 12.41 14.92
CA LEU A 344 9.87 13.07 16.10
C LEU A 344 9.91 14.59 15.98
N SER A 345 8.89 15.26 16.51
CA SER A 345 8.91 16.69 16.74
C SER A 345 9.81 17.03 17.92
N VAL A 346 10.61 18.10 17.77
CA VAL A 346 11.66 18.49 18.70
C VAL A 346 11.30 19.85 19.33
N LYS A 347 11.19 19.89 20.66
CA LYS A 347 11.07 21.15 21.42
C LYS A 347 12.22 21.30 22.41
N LYS A 348 13.08 22.30 22.18
CA LYS A 348 14.20 22.62 23.08
C LYS A 348 13.71 23.52 24.21
N GLU A 349 14.01 23.17 25.45
CA GLU A 349 13.69 23.95 26.63
C GLU A 349 14.95 24.12 27.50
N ASP A 350 15.21 25.35 27.92
CA ASP A 350 16.27 25.61 28.91
C ASP A 350 15.65 25.72 30.30
N LYS A 351 16.01 24.85 31.22
CA LYS A 351 15.52 24.87 32.61
C LYS A 351 16.09 26.06 33.41
N GLY A 352 16.81 26.95 32.73
CA GLY A 352 17.65 28.00 33.34
C GLY A 352 16.95 28.95 34.34
N THR A 353 15.64 29.13 34.24
CA THR A 353 14.95 30.13 35.12
C THR A 353 14.31 29.51 36.36
N PHE A 354 13.75 28.34 36.29
CA PHE A 354 13.06 27.73 37.45
C PHE A 354 13.98 26.92 38.37
N TYR A 355 15.04 26.33 37.85
CA TYR A 355 16.00 25.58 38.66
C TYR A 355 16.87 26.50 39.49
N ASN A 356 17.22 27.67 38.98
CA ASN A 356 17.93 28.69 39.70
C ASN A 356 17.06 29.29 40.84
N PHE A 357 15.75 29.43 40.66
CA PHE A 357 14.84 29.91 41.69
C PHE A 357 14.67 28.90 42.84
N LYS A 358 14.58 27.62 42.53
CA LYS A 358 14.47 26.56 43.55
C LYS A 358 15.78 26.37 44.34
N ASN A 359 16.94 26.56 43.71
CA ASN A 359 18.23 26.54 44.38
C ASN A 359 18.52 27.84 45.14
N LEU A 360 18.02 28.96 44.66
CA LEU A 360 18.05 30.23 45.41
C LEU A 360 17.15 30.14 46.66
N PHE A 361 15.96 29.60 46.55
CA PHE A 361 15.04 29.36 47.68
C PHE A 361 15.63 28.38 48.70
N LYS A 362 16.28 27.29 48.27
CA LYS A 362 17.01 26.37 49.17
C LYS A 362 18.19 27.05 49.90
N LYS A 363 18.88 27.98 49.24
CA LYS A 363 19.92 28.82 49.89
C LYS A 363 19.35 29.76 50.92
N PHE A 364 18.19 30.34 50.67
CA PHE A 364 17.52 31.25 51.62
C PHE A 364 16.89 30.54 52.82
N THR A 365 16.35 29.31 52.63
CA THR A 365 15.79 28.54 53.76
C THR A 365 16.83 27.91 54.65
N ASN A 366 18.11 27.82 54.23
CA ASN A 366 19.22 27.39 55.09
C ASN A 366 19.97 28.54 55.81
N LEU A 367 19.46 29.78 55.69
CA LEU A 367 20.03 30.97 56.33
C LEU A 367 19.14 31.55 57.45
N ILE A 368 18.08 30.83 57.82
CA ILE A 368 17.27 31.19 58.98
C ILE A 368 17.63 30.20 60.12
N PRO A 369 18.16 30.68 61.28
CA PRO A 369 18.60 29.83 62.37
C PRO A 369 17.44 29.05 63.01
#